data_3e5456d59f0be0f8ad4cdf8ef93ea3bc
#
_entry.id   3e5456d59f0be0f8ad4cdf8ef93ea3bc
#
_cell.length_a   1.000
_cell.length_b   1.000
_cell.length_c   1.000
_cell.angle_alpha   90.00
_cell.angle_beta   90.00
_cell.angle_gamma   90.00
#
_symmetry.space_group_name_H-M   'P 1'
#
loop_
_entity.id
_entity.type
_entity.pdbx_description
1 polymer ?
#
loop_
_entity_poly.entity_id
_entity_poly.type
_entity_poly.pdbx_seq_one_letter_code
_entity_poly.pdbx_strand_id
1 'polypeptide(L)'
;MPLPEPLQNLLLNPPLPRELDALQLWLLVANAASLLVHVLHFALLRPHGRAIGEAALGLVTAAGGAAATMLAHLIWDRRTTKENAWQHVLALASLVLWGVAYAFTHVCPPQPDAFVRNLVALRELARPAGVLLAAASAVTLVAFGFDKWCAVKDRWRIPEAVLLGLCCFGGTLGGLLGMLLFRHKIRSTEFAWGVPLILVAQLALLAYLINAGTVNVWATSLGL
;
A
#
# COMPACT_ATOMS: atom_id res chain seq x y z
N MET A 1 10.77 34.90 -6.09
CA MET A 1 11.80 34.05 -5.46
C MET A 1 12.35 33.13 -6.53
N PRO A 2 13.63 33.16 -6.91
CA PRO A 2 14.17 32.20 -7.87
C PRO A 2 14.13 30.80 -7.26
N LEU A 3 13.82 29.82 -8.10
CA LEU A 3 13.82 28.41 -7.69
C LEU A 3 15.24 28.00 -7.23
N PRO A 4 15.38 27.10 -6.25
CA PRO A 4 16.67 26.56 -5.83
C PRO A 4 17.44 25.98 -7.03
N GLU A 5 18.76 26.22 -7.08
CA GLU A 5 19.61 25.76 -8.19
C GLU A 5 19.43 24.30 -8.62
N PRO A 6 19.23 23.33 -7.70
CA PRO A 6 18.98 21.93 -8.11
C PRO A 6 17.70 21.74 -8.93
N LEU A 7 16.63 22.51 -8.63
CA LEU A 7 15.38 22.49 -9.36
C LEU A 7 15.49 23.21 -10.71
N GLN A 8 16.26 24.30 -10.79
CA GLN A 8 16.55 24.97 -12.06
C GLN A 8 17.31 24.06 -13.00
N ASN A 9 18.34 23.36 -12.50
CA ASN A 9 19.13 22.40 -13.28
C ASN A 9 18.30 21.22 -13.75
N LEU A 10 17.35 20.73 -12.93
CA LEU A 10 16.45 19.64 -13.32
C LEU A 10 15.46 20.04 -14.42
N LEU A 11 15.00 21.31 -14.39
CA LEU A 11 14.07 21.87 -15.38
C LEU A 11 14.78 22.23 -16.69
N LEU A 12 16.02 22.75 -16.62
CA LEU A 12 16.78 23.17 -17.80
C LEU A 12 17.49 22.01 -18.50
N ASN A 13 17.90 21.00 -17.73
CA ASN A 13 18.56 19.79 -18.23
C ASN A 13 17.88 18.56 -17.60
N PRO A 14 16.66 18.20 -18.03
CA PRO A 14 16.07 16.94 -17.57
C PRO A 14 17.02 15.83 -17.97
N PRO A 15 17.43 14.93 -17.02
CA PRO A 15 18.21 13.79 -17.39
C PRO A 15 17.40 12.95 -18.36
N LEU A 16 17.74 13.00 -19.65
CA LEU A 16 17.16 12.08 -20.61
C LEU A 16 17.52 10.67 -20.13
N PRO A 17 16.54 9.77 -19.96
CA PRO A 17 16.83 8.40 -19.63
C PRO A 17 17.65 7.81 -20.78
N ARG A 18 18.96 7.72 -20.60
CA ARG A 18 19.89 7.24 -21.65
C ARG A 18 19.59 5.79 -22.00
N GLU A 19 19.20 5.00 -21.01
CA GLU A 19 18.75 3.61 -21.18
C GLU A 19 17.85 3.25 -19.99
N LEU A 20 16.75 2.56 -20.27
CA LEU A 20 15.92 1.97 -19.23
C LEU A 20 16.70 0.82 -18.59
N ASP A 21 16.84 0.84 -17.29
CA ASP A 21 17.41 -0.31 -16.61
C ASP A 21 16.40 -1.48 -16.55
N ALA A 22 16.91 -2.63 -16.11
CA ALA A 22 16.10 -3.85 -16.08
C ALA A 22 14.83 -3.72 -15.23
N LEU A 23 14.87 -2.98 -14.11
CA LEU A 23 13.71 -2.77 -13.26
C LEU A 23 12.69 -1.83 -13.91
N GLN A 24 13.15 -0.74 -14.52
CA GLN A 24 12.28 0.19 -15.23
C GLN A 24 11.60 -0.48 -16.42
N LEU A 25 12.35 -1.26 -17.20
CA LEU A 25 11.81 -2.04 -18.31
C LEU A 25 10.80 -3.07 -17.81
N TRP A 26 11.12 -3.80 -16.73
CA TRP A 26 10.20 -4.75 -16.12
C TRP A 26 8.89 -4.10 -15.69
N LEU A 27 8.94 -2.98 -14.95
CA LEU A 27 7.75 -2.26 -14.49
C LEU A 27 6.92 -1.73 -15.65
N LEU A 28 7.58 -1.24 -16.72
CA LEU A 28 6.88 -0.79 -17.93
C LEU A 28 6.11 -1.95 -18.58
N VAL A 29 6.77 -3.07 -18.82
CA VAL A 29 6.17 -4.27 -19.45
C VAL A 29 5.06 -4.84 -18.56
N ALA A 30 5.30 -4.95 -17.25
CA ALA A 30 4.31 -5.46 -16.30
C ALA A 30 3.04 -4.59 -16.24
N ASN A 31 3.19 -3.25 -16.24
CA ASN A 31 2.05 -2.34 -16.28
C ASN A 31 1.33 -2.37 -17.63
N ALA A 32 2.03 -2.47 -18.76
CA ALA A 32 1.41 -2.63 -20.06
C ALA A 32 0.61 -3.94 -20.16
N ALA A 33 1.18 -5.05 -19.69
CA ALA A 33 0.51 -6.34 -19.64
C ALA A 33 -0.72 -6.30 -18.72
N SER A 34 -0.57 -5.72 -17.52
CA SER A 34 -1.67 -5.55 -16.58
C SER A 34 -2.81 -4.72 -17.16
N LEU A 35 -2.48 -3.58 -17.79
CA LEU A 35 -3.48 -2.75 -18.45
C LEU A 35 -4.25 -3.51 -19.52
N LEU A 36 -3.53 -4.25 -20.38
CA LEU A 36 -4.15 -5.07 -21.42
C LEU A 36 -5.10 -6.11 -20.83
N VAL A 37 -4.67 -6.85 -19.80
CA VAL A 37 -5.48 -7.87 -19.14
C VAL A 37 -6.72 -7.27 -18.49
N HIS A 38 -6.62 -6.10 -17.84
CA HIS A 38 -7.76 -5.42 -17.21
C HIS A 38 -8.72 -4.82 -18.25
N VAL A 39 -8.21 -4.26 -19.34
CA VAL A 39 -9.04 -3.78 -20.48
C VAL A 39 -9.81 -4.96 -21.08
N LEU A 40 -9.14 -6.09 -21.34
CA LEU A 40 -9.81 -7.31 -21.82
C LEU A 40 -10.89 -7.77 -20.83
N HIS A 41 -10.59 -7.80 -19.54
CA HIS A 41 -11.53 -8.20 -18.51
C HIS A 41 -12.75 -7.28 -18.44
N PHE A 42 -12.56 -5.99 -18.25
CA PHE A 42 -13.64 -5.04 -17.98
C PHE A 42 -14.39 -4.59 -19.23
N ALA A 43 -13.68 -4.33 -20.33
CA ALA A 43 -14.28 -3.77 -21.53
C ALA A 43 -14.82 -4.82 -22.51
N LEU A 44 -14.17 -6.00 -22.60
CA LEU A 44 -14.52 -6.99 -23.61
C LEU A 44 -15.21 -8.23 -23.04
N LEU A 45 -14.75 -8.77 -21.90
CA LEU A 45 -15.26 -10.05 -21.40
C LEU A 45 -16.43 -9.88 -20.44
N ARG A 46 -16.33 -8.97 -19.47
CA ARG A 46 -17.37 -8.77 -18.44
C ARG A 46 -18.74 -8.40 -19.03
N PRO A 47 -18.86 -7.53 -20.05
CA PRO A 47 -20.16 -7.23 -20.67
C PRO A 47 -20.83 -8.45 -21.33
N HIS A 48 -20.06 -9.48 -21.71
CA HIS A 48 -20.54 -10.70 -22.33
C HIS A 48 -20.69 -11.87 -21.33
N GLY A 49 -20.70 -11.59 -20.03
CA GLY A 49 -20.80 -12.61 -18.98
C GLY A 49 -19.58 -13.51 -18.82
N ARG A 50 -18.45 -13.12 -19.41
CA ARG A 50 -17.16 -13.80 -19.28
C ARG A 50 -16.26 -13.01 -18.34
N ALA A 51 -15.32 -13.68 -17.68
CA ALA A 51 -14.36 -13.02 -16.79
C ALA A 51 -13.01 -13.73 -16.83
N ILE A 52 -11.95 -12.94 -16.66
CA ILE A 52 -10.62 -13.47 -16.34
C ILE A 52 -10.65 -13.82 -14.85
N GLY A 53 -10.09 -14.96 -14.48
CA GLY A 53 -10.06 -15.39 -13.09
C GLY A 53 -9.27 -14.40 -12.19
N GLU A 54 -9.73 -14.22 -10.97
CA GLU A 54 -9.13 -13.29 -9.99
C GLU A 54 -7.64 -13.57 -9.74
N ALA A 55 -7.24 -14.86 -9.77
CA ALA A 55 -5.85 -15.23 -9.62
C ALA A 55 -4.95 -14.66 -10.74
N ALA A 56 -5.42 -14.67 -12.00
CA ALA A 56 -4.66 -14.12 -13.11
C ALA A 56 -4.56 -12.59 -13.02
N LEU A 57 -5.66 -11.90 -12.64
CA LEU A 57 -5.66 -10.46 -12.38
C LEU A 57 -4.71 -10.11 -11.23
N GLY A 58 -4.74 -10.90 -10.16
CA GLY A 58 -3.85 -10.73 -9.01
C GLY A 58 -2.37 -10.95 -9.35
N LEU A 59 -2.06 -11.95 -10.17
CA LEU A 59 -0.68 -12.22 -10.60
C LEU A 59 -0.07 -11.07 -11.39
N VAL A 60 -0.78 -10.52 -12.38
CA VAL A 60 -0.26 -9.39 -13.16
C VAL A 60 -0.12 -8.13 -12.31
N THR A 61 -0.99 -7.95 -11.32
CA THR A 61 -0.90 -6.86 -10.34
C THR A 61 0.34 -7.00 -9.46
N ALA A 62 0.54 -8.17 -8.87
CA ALA A 62 1.66 -8.46 -7.97
C ALA A 62 3.02 -8.45 -8.70
N ALA A 63 3.04 -8.85 -9.97
CA ALA A 63 4.25 -8.85 -10.80
C ALA A 63 4.79 -7.46 -11.16
N GLY A 64 4.12 -6.38 -10.76
CA GLY A 64 4.56 -5.00 -11.03
C GLY A 64 3.53 -4.17 -11.79
N GLY A 65 2.39 -4.74 -12.18
CA GLY A 65 1.31 -4.08 -12.90
C GLY A 65 0.36 -3.25 -12.01
N ALA A 66 0.76 -2.95 -10.77
CA ALA A 66 -0.11 -2.35 -9.76
C ALA A 66 -0.66 -0.98 -10.14
N ALA A 67 0.14 -0.12 -10.79
CA ALA A 67 -0.30 1.21 -11.22
C ALA A 67 -1.39 1.10 -12.31
N ALA A 68 -1.22 0.22 -13.27
CA ALA A 68 -2.20 -0.03 -14.32
C ALA A 68 -3.49 -0.66 -13.76
N THR A 69 -3.37 -1.56 -12.78
CA THR A 69 -4.52 -2.13 -12.06
C THR A 69 -5.30 -1.05 -11.33
N MET A 70 -4.63 -0.17 -10.56
CA MET A 70 -5.28 0.97 -9.90
C MET A 70 -6.00 1.87 -10.89
N LEU A 71 -5.37 2.17 -12.03
CA LEU A 71 -5.97 2.98 -13.08
C LEU A 71 -7.22 2.29 -13.67
N ALA A 72 -7.15 0.99 -13.95
CA ALA A 72 -8.28 0.23 -14.45
C ALA A 72 -9.46 0.24 -13.47
N HIS A 73 -9.20 0.03 -12.17
CA HIS A 73 -10.24 0.13 -11.15
C HIS A 73 -10.83 1.54 -11.04
N LEU A 74 -10.03 2.59 -11.16
CA LEU A 74 -10.53 3.97 -11.18
C LEU A 74 -11.45 4.28 -12.36
N ILE A 75 -11.25 3.60 -13.49
CA ILE A 75 -12.07 3.81 -14.70
C ILE A 75 -13.35 2.96 -14.66
N TRP A 76 -13.23 1.66 -14.39
CA TRP A 76 -14.31 0.69 -14.57
C TRP A 76 -14.96 0.20 -13.27
N ASP A 77 -14.25 0.24 -12.14
CA ASP A 77 -14.70 -0.38 -10.88
C ASP A 77 -14.36 0.47 -9.64
N ARG A 78 -14.85 1.73 -9.66
CA ARG A 78 -14.52 2.75 -8.64
C ARG A 78 -15.00 2.42 -7.23
N ARG A 79 -16.08 1.63 -7.12
CA ARG A 79 -16.68 1.33 -5.82
C ARG A 79 -16.09 0.05 -5.27
N THR A 80 -15.44 0.14 -4.12
CA THR A 80 -14.97 -1.04 -3.42
C THR A 80 -16.17 -1.83 -2.89
N THR A 81 -16.38 -3.00 -3.44
CA THR A 81 -17.39 -3.98 -3.02
C THR A 81 -16.70 -5.16 -2.36
N LYS A 82 -17.48 -6.08 -1.78
CA LYS A 82 -16.92 -7.30 -1.22
C LYS A 82 -16.18 -8.15 -2.26
N GLU A 83 -16.66 -8.14 -3.50
CA GLU A 83 -16.10 -8.95 -4.60
C GLU A 83 -14.75 -8.44 -5.10
N ASN A 84 -14.51 -7.11 -5.07
CA ASN A 84 -13.29 -6.49 -5.59
C ASN A 84 -12.33 -5.96 -4.51
N ALA A 85 -12.72 -6.01 -3.22
CA ALA A 85 -11.91 -5.46 -2.12
C ALA A 85 -10.50 -6.03 -2.08
N TRP A 86 -10.35 -7.33 -2.35
CA TRP A 86 -9.05 -7.99 -2.42
C TRP A 86 -8.16 -7.38 -3.51
N GLN A 87 -8.70 -7.15 -4.70
CA GLN A 87 -7.96 -6.57 -5.83
C GLN A 87 -7.45 -5.16 -5.52
N HIS A 88 -8.28 -4.34 -4.85
CA HIS A 88 -7.86 -2.99 -4.44
C HIS A 88 -6.73 -3.03 -3.39
N VAL A 89 -6.83 -3.92 -2.40
CA VAL A 89 -5.79 -4.08 -1.37
C VAL A 89 -4.49 -4.58 -2.02
N LEU A 90 -4.57 -5.59 -2.88
CA LEU A 90 -3.42 -6.13 -3.58
C LEU A 90 -2.75 -5.07 -4.47
N ALA A 91 -3.54 -4.28 -5.21
CA ALA A 91 -3.01 -3.23 -6.06
C ALA A 91 -2.31 -2.14 -5.23
N LEU A 92 -2.92 -1.68 -4.14
CA LEU A 92 -2.32 -0.67 -3.26
C LEU A 92 -1.03 -1.17 -2.60
N ALA A 93 -1.06 -2.36 -2.03
CA ALA A 93 0.11 -2.94 -1.37
C ALA A 93 1.25 -3.22 -2.37
N SER A 94 0.92 -3.77 -3.55
CA SER A 94 1.91 -3.99 -4.62
C SER A 94 2.49 -2.68 -5.14
N LEU A 95 1.68 -1.62 -5.26
CA LEU A 95 2.17 -0.31 -5.65
C LEU A 95 3.18 0.24 -4.65
N VAL A 96 2.91 0.11 -3.35
CA VAL A 96 3.85 0.51 -2.29
C VAL A 96 5.14 -0.33 -2.35
N LEU A 97 5.02 -1.66 -2.46
CA LEU A 97 6.19 -2.55 -2.48
C LEU A 97 7.09 -2.30 -3.69
N TRP A 98 6.52 -2.19 -4.89
CA TRP A 98 7.28 -1.87 -6.10
C TRP A 98 7.82 -0.44 -6.10
N GLY A 99 7.06 0.52 -5.54
CA GLY A 99 7.53 1.89 -5.32
C GLY A 99 8.72 1.95 -4.38
N VAL A 100 8.70 1.20 -3.28
CA VAL A 100 9.83 1.07 -2.34
C VAL A 100 11.02 0.40 -3.03
N ALA A 101 10.81 -0.68 -3.77
CA ALA A 101 11.88 -1.35 -4.51
C ALA A 101 12.53 -0.39 -5.53
N TYR A 102 11.74 0.35 -6.28
CA TYR A 102 12.24 1.38 -7.21
C TYR A 102 13.01 2.47 -6.48
N ALA A 103 12.49 2.95 -5.36
CA ALA A 103 13.12 4.00 -4.58
C ALA A 103 14.46 3.56 -3.96
N PHE A 104 14.57 2.31 -3.50
CA PHE A 104 15.85 1.76 -3.03
C PHE A 104 16.89 1.62 -4.14
N THR A 105 16.48 1.38 -5.38
CA THR A 105 17.42 1.22 -6.50
C THR A 105 17.85 2.55 -7.11
N HIS A 106 16.93 3.55 -7.18
CA HIS A 106 17.16 4.75 -7.99
C HIS A 106 17.24 6.05 -7.18
N VAL A 107 16.56 6.12 -6.02
CA VAL A 107 16.44 7.36 -5.24
C VAL A 107 17.38 7.36 -4.05
N CYS A 108 17.30 6.34 -3.22
CA CYS A 108 18.10 6.22 -2.00
C CYS A 108 18.54 4.76 -1.80
N PRO A 109 19.69 4.35 -2.33
CA PRO A 109 20.21 3.01 -2.15
C PRO A 109 20.39 2.64 -0.68
N PRO A 110 20.31 1.35 -0.32
CA PRO A 110 20.49 0.90 1.05
C PRO A 110 21.86 1.31 1.60
N GLN A 111 21.85 1.98 2.75
CA GLN A 111 23.05 2.42 3.47
C GLN A 111 23.00 1.89 4.90
N PRO A 112 23.66 0.78 5.22
CA PRO A 112 23.57 0.16 6.55
C PRO A 112 23.93 1.09 7.69
N ASP A 113 24.98 1.90 7.55
CA ASP A 113 25.44 2.84 8.58
C ASP A 113 24.44 4.00 8.77
N ALA A 114 23.85 4.50 7.69
CA ALA A 114 22.81 5.51 7.74
C ALA A 114 21.54 4.94 8.37
N PHE A 115 21.15 3.72 7.99
CA PHE A 115 19.99 3.05 8.55
C PHE A 115 20.10 2.91 10.08
N VAL A 116 21.23 2.46 10.60
CA VAL A 116 21.45 2.32 12.05
C VAL A 116 21.39 3.68 12.76
N ARG A 117 22.06 4.71 12.23
CA ARG A 117 21.97 6.07 12.81
C ARG A 117 20.54 6.59 12.83
N ASN A 118 19.81 6.42 11.73
CA ASN A 118 18.44 6.90 11.60
C ASN A 118 17.47 6.09 12.46
N LEU A 119 17.74 4.80 12.68
CA LEU A 119 16.99 3.96 13.61
C LEU A 119 17.13 4.45 15.06
N VAL A 120 18.34 4.89 15.46
CA VAL A 120 18.56 5.49 16.77
C VAL A 120 17.79 6.81 16.92
N ALA A 121 17.80 7.64 15.88
CA ALA A 121 17.03 8.90 15.86
C ALA A 121 15.50 8.65 15.91
N LEU A 122 15.01 7.52 15.39
CA LEU A 122 13.61 7.14 15.50
C LEU A 122 13.13 7.04 16.96
N ARG A 123 14.05 6.83 17.91
CA ARG A 123 13.71 6.73 19.33
C ARG A 123 12.94 7.96 19.83
N GLU A 124 13.33 9.14 19.40
CA GLU A 124 12.67 10.40 19.82
C GLU A 124 11.25 10.49 19.24
N LEU A 125 11.07 10.03 18.01
CA LEU A 125 9.77 9.97 17.34
C LEU A 125 8.90 8.78 17.81
N ALA A 126 9.52 7.78 18.45
CA ALA A 126 8.82 6.54 18.81
C ALA A 126 7.66 6.76 19.80
N ARG A 127 7.78 7.75 20.71
CA ARG A 127 6.71 8.08 21.65
C ARG A 127 5.47 8.64 20.96
N PRO A 128 5.55 9.78 20.22
CA PRO A 128 4.37 10.34 19.57
C PRO A 128 3.81 9.40 18.47
N ALA A 129 4.67 8.80 17.67
CA ALA A 129 4.24 7.83 16.66
C ALA A 129 3.60 6.58 17.27
N GLY A 130 4.17 6.07 18.36
CA GLY A 130 3.63 4.92 19.11
C GLY A 130 2.25 5.20 19.68
N VAL A 131 2.01 6.41 20.22
CA VAL A 131 0.69 6.81 20.71
C VAL A 131 -0.34 6.85 19.57
N LEU A 132 0.03 7.42 18.42
CA LEU A 132 -0.86 7.48 17.24
C LEU A 132 -1.18 6.07 16.70
N LEU A 133 -0.16 5.21 16.57
CA LEU A 133 -0.35 3.84 16.11
C LEU A 133 -1.16 3.00 17.11
N ALA A 134 -0.96 3.20 18.42
CA ALA A 134 -1.75 2.55 19.45
C ALA A 134 -3.21 3.01 19.40
N ALA A 135 -3.46 4.31 19.22
CA ALA A 135 -4.80 4.86 19.07
C ALA A 135 -5.49 4.31 17.80
N ALA A 136 -4.80 4.33 16.65
CA ALA A 136 -5.32 3.75 15.40
C ALA A 136 -5.60 2.25 15.56
N SER A 137 -4.72 1.51 16.21
CA SER A 137 -4.91 0.08 16.49
C SER A 137 -6.09 -0.17 17.43
N ALA A 138 -6.27 0.65 18.47
CA ALA A 138 -7.40 0.55 19.38
C ALA A 138 -8.74 0.82 18.67
N VAL A 139 -8.81 1.87 17.85
CA VAL A 139 -10.00 2.19 17.04
C VAL A 139 -10.32 1.03 16.08
N THR A 140 -9.30 0.49 15.41
CA THR A 140 -9.48 -0.63 14.49
C THR A 140 -9.94 -1.89 15.22
N LEU A 141 -9.35 -2.20 16.38
CA LEU A 141 -9.78 -3.33 17.22
C LEU A 141 -11.25 -3.21 17.62
N VAL A 142 -11.66 -2.03 18.09
CA VAL A 142 -13.05 -1.75 18.44
C VAL A 142 -13.98 -1.88 17.22
N ALA A 143 -13.57 -1.38 16.05
CA ALA A 143 -14.33 -1.51 14.82
C ALA A 143 -14.56 -2.97 14.41
N PHE A 144 -13.52 -3.83 14.52
CA PHE A 144 -13.66 -5.28 14.27
C PHE A 144 -14.59 -5.96 15.28
N GLY A 145 -14.52 -5.58 16.56
CA GLY A 145 -15.42 -6.07 17.60
C GLY A 145 -16.88 -5.66 17.35
N PHE A 146 -17.09 -4.39 16.97
CA PHE A 146 -18.40 -3.87 16.63
C PHE A 146 -18.98 -4.54 15.37
N ASP A 147 -18.17 -4.73 14.31
CA ASP A 147 -18.59 -5.45 13.11
C ASP A 147 -19.00 -6.89 13.43
N LYS A 148 -18.23 -7.58 14.28
CA LYS A 148 -18.60 -8.92 14.78
C LYS A 148 -19.92 -8.91 15.56
N TRP A 149 -20.11 -7.94 16.46
CA TRP A 149 -21.35 -7.80 17.23
C TRP A 149 -22.54 -7.55 16.32
N CYS A 150 -22.42 -6.65 15.32
CA CYS A 150 -23.44 -6.40 14.32
C CYS A 150 -23.77 -7.66 13.51
N ALA A 151 -22.74 -8.43 13.13
CA ALA A 151 -22.91 -9.69 12.39
C ALA A 151 -23.70 -10.74 13.18
N VAL A 152 -23.51 -10.83 14.50
CA VAL A 152 -24.25 -11.75 15.38
C VAL A 152 -25.71 -11.32 15.58
N LYS A 153 -25.98 -10.01 15.52
CA LYS A 153 -27.30 -9.43 15.74
C LYS A 153 -28.08 -9.15 14.45
N ASP A 154 -27.60 -9.61 13.30
CA ASP A 154 -28.15 -9.33 11.97
C ASP A 154 -28.44 -7.84 11.72
N ARG A 155 -27.57 -6.97 12.27
CA ARG A 155 -27.64 -5.51 12.07
C ARG A 155 -26.75 -5.06 10.91
N TRP A 156 -26.85 -3.78 10.56
CA TRP A 156 -25.96 -3.15 9.59
C TRP A 156 -24.48 -3.36 9.98
N ARG A 157 -23.67 -3.79 9.01
CA ARG A 157 -22.25 -4.11 9.20
C ARG A 157 -21.37 -2.99 8.67
N ILE A 158 -20.17 -2.86 9.25
CA ILE A 158 -19.16 -1.94 8.71
C ILE A 158 -18.72 -2.45 7.33
N PRO A 159 -18.69 -1.58 6.30
CA PRO A 159 -18.17 -1.97 4.99
C PRO A 159 -16.71 -2.48 5.10
N GLU A 160 -16.39 -3.53 4.36
CA GLU A 160 -15.05 -4.15 4.38
C GLU A 160 -13.95 -3.17 3.99
N ALA A 161 -14.23 -2.28 3.04
CA ALA A 161 -13.33 -1.19 2.65
C ALA A 161 -12.95 -0.27 3.82
N VAL A 162 -13.89 0.00 4.75
CA VAL A 162 -13.63 0.82 5.93
C VAL A 162 -12.69 0.10 6.90
N LEU A 163 -12.94 -1.18 7.17
CA LEU A 163 -12.08 -1.98 8.05
C LEU A 163 -10.66 -2.12 7.48
N LEU A 164 -10.53 -2.39 6.18
CA LEU A 164 -9.24 -2.45 5.48
C LEU A 164 -8.56 -1.08 5.44
N GLY A 165 -9.32 -0.01 5.22
CA GLY A 165 -8.83 1.36 5.28
C GLY A 165 -8.25 1.70 6.66
N LEU A 166 -8.93 1.35 7.75
CA LEU A 166 -8.40 1.53 9.10
C LEU A 166 -7.06 0.79 9.30
N CYS A 167 -6.93 -0.43 8.73
CA CYS A 167 -5.66 -1.14 8.74
C CYS A 167 -4.59 -0.36 7.97
N CYS A 168 -4.88 0.16 6.77
CA CYS A 168 -3.93 0.95 5.97
C CYS A 168 -3.42 2.20 6.70
N PHE A 169 -4.26 2.85 7.51
CA PHE A 169 -3.91 4.04 8.28
C PHE A 169 -3.26 3.75 9.64
N GLY A 170 -2.55 2.63 9.78
CA GLY A 170 -1.77 2.30 10.97
C GLY A 170 -2.49 1.41 11.98
N GLY A 171 -3.75 1.05 11.74
CA GLY A 171 -4.52 0.14 12.60
C GLY A 171 -4.28 -1.35 12.35
N THR A 172 -3.27 -1.73 11.57
CA THR A 172 -3.05 -3.12 11.14
C THR A 172 -2.89 -4.10 12.31
N LEU A 173 -2.16 -3.69 13.35
CA LEU A 173 -2.00 -4.52 14.55
C LEU A 173 -3.33 -4.72 15.28
N GLY A 174 -4.14 -3.65 15.39
CA GLY A 174 -5.49 -3.73 15.93
C GLY A 174 -6.42 -4.61 15.10
N GLY A 175 -6.31 -4.56 13.78
CA GLY A 175 -7.02 -5.44 12.86
C GLY A 175 -6.65 -6.90 13.03
N LEU A 176 -5.35 -7.23 13.08
CA LEU A 176 -4.87 -8.59 13.33
C LEU A 176 -5.35 -9.12 14.68
N LEU A 177 -5.21 -8.32 15.74
CA LEU A 177 -5.70 -8.68 17.07
C LEU A 177 -7.22 -8.87 17.07
N GLY A 178 -7.96 -8.00 16.38
CA GLY A 178 -9.42 -8.09 16.26
C GLY A 178 -9.86 -9.36 15.53
N MET A 179 -9.18 -9.71 14.44
CA MET A 179 -9.42 -10.97 13.73
C MET A 179 -9.20 -12.19 14.62
N LEU A 180 -8.12 -12.20 15.41
CA LEU A 180 -7.78 -13.31 16.30
C LEU A 180 -8.73 -13.39 17.50
N LEU A 181 -8.95 -12.28 18.22
CA LEU A 181 -9.76 -12.25 19.45
C LEU A 181 -11.23 -12.56 19.18
N PHE A 182 -11.79 -11.95 18.14
CA PHE A 182 -13.20 -12.13 17.81
C PHE A 182 -13.45 -13.30 16.87
N ARG A 183 -12.39 -14.00 16.42
CA ARG A 183 -12.46 -15.06 15.39
C ARG A 183 -13.35 -14.67 14.22
N HIS A 184 -13.15 -13.43 13.75
CA HIS A 184 -13.98 -12.81 12.74
C HIS A 184 -13.15 -12.47 11.51
N LYS A 185 -13.71 -12.71 10.31
CA LYS A 185 -13.04 -12.44 9.02
C LYS A 185 -11.75 -13.24 8.73
N ILE A 186 -11.40 -14.22 9.56
CA ILE A 186 -10.19 -15.05 9.38
C ILE A 186 -10.25 -15.88 8.09
N ARG A 187 -11.47 -16.23 7.65
CA ARG A 187 -11.68 -17.08 6.46
C ARG A 187 -11.95 -16.27 5.17
N SER A 188 -12.15 -14.96 5.24
CA SER A 188 -12.30 -14.14 4.05
C SER A 188 -10.93 -13.78 3.49
N THR A 189 -10.73 -13.99 2.20
CA THR A 189 -9.45 -13.81 1.50
C THR A 189 -8.93 -12.39 1.67
N GLU A 190 -9.82 -11.41 1.59
CA GLU A 190 -9.53 -9.98 1.68
C GLU A 190 -8.84 -9.60 3.00
N PHE A 191 -9.21 -10.28 4.09
CA PHE A 191 -8.63 -10.02 5.42
C PHE A 191 -7.51 -11.00 5.76
N ALA A 192 -7.67 -12.29 5.45
CA ALA A 192 -6.67 -13.30 5.76
C ALA A 192 -5.31 -13.02 5.10
N TRP A 193 -5.31 -12.53 3.88
CA TRP A 193 -4.11 -12.16 3.13
C TRP A 193 -3.90 -10.64 3.06
N GLY A 194 -4.98 -9.86 2.97
CA GLY A 194 -4.91 -8.41 2.83
C GLY A 194 -4.28 -7.72 4.03
N VAL A 195 -4.70 -8.07 5.25
CA VAL A 195 -4.15 -7.40 6.46
C VAL A 195 -2.66 -7.72 6.66
N PRO A 196 -2.18 -8.98 6.55
CA PRO A 196 -0.75 -9.25 6.54
C PRO A 196 0.02 -8.54 5.41
N LEU A 197 -0.53 -8.48 4.21
CA LEU A 197 0.08 -7.80 3.07
C LEU A 197 0.21 -6.30 3.31
N ILE A 198 -0.80 -5.66 3.89
CA ILE A 198 -0.76 -4.25 4.32
C ILE A 198 0.37 -4.05 5.35
N LEU A 199 0.51 -4.97 6.31
CA LEU A 199 1.59 -4.89 7.30
C LEU A 199 2.97 -4.95 6.64
N VAL A 200 3.18 -5.89 5.71
CA VAL A 200 4.44 -6.00 4.97
C VAL A 200 4.75 -4.73 4.18
N ALA A 201 3.75 -4.16 3.50
CA ALA A 201 3.90 -2.91 2.76
C ALA A 201 4.25 -1.72 3.70
N GLN A 202 3.61 -1.64 4.86
CA GLN A 202 3.91 -0.63 5.88
C GLN A 202 5.33 -0.76 6.43
N LEU A 203 5.77 -1.99 6.72
CA LEU A 203 7.13 -2.25 7.19
C LEU A 203 8.19 -1.93 6.13
N ALA A 204 7.94 -2.27 4.87
CA ALA A 204 8.82 -1.94 3.75
C ALA A 204 8.94 -0.42 3.56
N LEU A 205 7.82 0.29 3.61
CA LEU A 205 7.80 1.75 3.54
C LEU A 205 8.55 2.38 4.72
N LEU A 206 8.32 1.89 5.94
CA LEU A 206 9.02 2.36 7.14
C LEU A 206 10.53 2.14 7.02
N ALA A 207 10.96 0.96 6.59
CA ALA A 207 12.38 0.65 6.37
C ALA A 207 13.02 1.60 5.35
N TYR A 208 12.31 1.91 4.26
CA TYR A 208 12.76 2.91 3.28
C TYR A 208 12.88 4.31 3.90
N LEU A 209 11.86 4.77 4.63
CA LEU A 209 11.86 6.09 5.27
C LEU A 209 12.99 6.23 6.31
N ILE A 210 13.30 5.17 7.06
CA ILE A 210 14.45 5.15 7.97
C ILE A 210 15.74 5.24 7.17
N ASN A 211 15.91 4.44 6.11
CA ASN A 211 17.10 4.49 5.27
C ASN A 211 17.32 5.86 4.63
N ALA A 212 16.26 6.49 4.13
CA ALA A 212 16.30 7.81 3.50
C ALA A 212 16.54 8.98 4.48
N GLY A 213 16.52 8.72 5.80
CA GLY A 213 16.73 9.76 6.82
C GLY A 213 15.59 10.78 6.96
N THR A 214 14.46 10.55 6.30
CA THR A 214 13.28 11.44 6.40
C THR A 214 12.76 11.54 7.83
N VAL A 215 12.98 10.49 8.64
CA VAL A 215 12.65 10.45 10.07
C VAL A 215 13.38 11.55 10.85
N ASN A 216 14.65 11.83 10.51
CA ASN A 216 15.44 12.89 11.19
C ASN A 216 14.88 14.29 10.87
N VAL A 217 14.45 14.50 9.62
CA VAL A 217 13.84 15.79 9.20
C VAL A 217 12.55 16.03 9.97
N TRP A 218 11.75 15.00 10.18
CA TRP A 218 10.52 15.13 10.96
C TRP A 218 10.78 15.33 12.45
N ALA A 219 11.74 14.60 13.03
CA ALA A 219 12.13 14.80 14.43
C ALA A 219 12.57 16.25 14.68
N THR A 220 13.46 16.77 13.84
CA THR A 220 13.92 18.17 13.97
C THR A 220 12.81 19.20 13.72
N SER A 221 11.87 18.94 12.81
CA SER A 221 10.73 19.84 12.55
C SER A 221 9.73 19.88 13.72
N LEU A 222 9.68 18.84 14.53
CA LEU A 222 8.84 18.75 15.74
C LEU A 222 9.56 19.22 17.00
N GLY A 223 10.82 19.66 16.90
CA GLY A 223 11.63 20.12 18.02
C GLY A 223 12.07 18.99 18.97
N LEU A 224 12.18 17.76 18.46
CA LEU A 224 12.59 16.55 19.18
C LEU A 224 14.05 16.20 18.91
#